data_5e2d3e4782b8e6956e2ac615634023d8
#
_entry.id   5e2d3e4782b8e6956e2ac615634023d8
#
_cell.length_a   1.000
_cell.length_b   1.000
_cell.length_c   1.000
_cell.angle_alpha   90.00
_cell.angle_beta   90.00
_cell.angle_gamma   90.00
#
_symmetry.space_group_name_H-M   'P 1'
#
loop_
_entity.id
_entity.type
_entity.pdbx_description
1 polymer ?
#
loop_
_entity_poly.entity_id
_entity_poly.type
_entity_poly.pdbx_seq_one_letter_code
_entity_poly.pdbx_strand_id
1 'polypeptide(L)'
;MPKSPERCKEIREEMRSKILHDAMLYFAKNGFAGTKISDLAKSIGIGQGTIYLYFKSKEDLFNEIFSLIDNGKETHKLKLLAGLPLSAKQKIHRLSKFIMDKLEKDEDFAALIALNAQSTLEKNDFAYEGSSDQSDWYQYTAKIIEQGQKEKSVVAGSPMKLADYYWGVVYLYSLKKLFTAKYEPITVHDLERLLLKDSVKKGDI
;
A
#
# COMPACT_ATOMS: atom_id res chain seq x y z
N MET A 1 -35.08 5.00 -26.30
CA MET A 1 -35.39 6.14 -25.42
C MET A 1 -34.10 6.80 -24.95
N PRO A 2 -33.97 8.12 -24.97
CA PRO A 2 -32.81 8.78 -24.39
C PRO A 2 -32.76 8.48 -22.88
N LYS A 3 -31.53 8.23 -22.36
CA LYS A 3 -31.31 8.00 -20.93
C LYS A 3 -31.59 9.27 -20.14
N SER A 4 -32.14 9.16 -18.92
CA SER A 4 -32.33 10.34 -18.07
C SER A 4 -30.98 10.97 -17.70
N PRO A 5 -30.93 12.29 -17.38
CA PRO A 5 -29.70 12.95 -16.95
C PRO A 5 -29.04 12.27 -15.75
N GLU A 6 -29.84 11.77 -14.80
CA GLU A 6 -29.35 11.02 -13.63
C GLU A 6 -28.66 9.72 -14.08
N ARG A 7 -29.29 8.97 -14.98
CA ARG A 7 -28.71 7.71 -15.49
C ARG A 7 -27.43 7.94 -16.29
N CYS A 8 -27.32 9.06 -17.01
CA CYS A 8 -26.10 9.45 -17.69
C CYS A 8 -24.97 9.76 -16.70
N LYS A 9 -25.29 10.42 -15.59
CA LYS A 9 -24.33 10.72 -14.52
C LYS A 9 -23.84 9.44 -13.84
N GLU A 10 -24.74 8.53 -13.48
CA GLU A 10 -24.39 7.23 -12.90
C GLU A 10 -23.44 6.44 -13.79
N ILE A 11 -23.74 6.30 -15.09
CA ILE A 11 -22.88 5.59 -16.06
C ILE A 11 -21.51 6.24 -16.15
N ARG A 12 -21.44 7.57 -16.07
CA ARG A 12 -20.17 8.29 -16.11
C ARG A 12 -19.34 8.02 -14.85
N GLU A 13 -19.97 8.01 -13.69
CA GLU A 13 -19.31 7.70 -12.42
C GLU A 13 -18.87 6.23 -12.35
N GLU A 14 -19.70 5.30 -12.81
CA GLU A 14 -19.33 3.88 -12.93
C GLU A 14 -18.10 3.68 -13.83
N MET A 15 -18.09 4.32 -15.00
CA MET A 15 -16.94 4.23 -15.93
C MET A 15 -15.69 4.85 -15.32
N ARG A 16 -15.82 5.99 -14.65
CA ARG A 16 -14.70 6.66 -13.99
C ARG A 16 -14.09 5.79 -12.90
N SER A 17 -14.93 5.19 -12.04
CA SER A 17 -14.51 4.27 -11.00
C SER A 17 -13.83 3.02 -11.57
N LYS A 18 -14.37 2.48 -12.68
CA LYS A 18 -13.75 1.36 -13.39
C LYS A 18 -12.36 1.71 -13.91
N ILE A 19 -12.21 2.87 -14.54
CA ILE A 19 -10.89 3.31 -15.05
C ILE A 19 -9.89 3.46 -13.91
N LEU A 20 -10.28 4.05 -12.77
CA LEU A 20 -9.42 4.23 -11.61
C LEU A 20 -8.97 2.88 -11.04
N HIS A 21 -9.90 1.95 -10.84
CA HIS A 21 -9.60 0.61 -10.31
C HIS A 21 -8.67 -0.17 -11.26
N ASP A 22 -9.01 -0.26 -12.53
CA ASP A 22 -8.23 -1.02 -13.51
C ASP A 22 -6.85 -0.38 -13.73
N ALA A 23 -6.76 0.96 -13.73
CA ALA A 23 -5.50 1.68 -13.83
C ALA A 23 -4.61 1.46 -12.60
N MET A 24 -5.18 1.41 -11.39
CA MET A 24 -4.45 1.11 -10.17
C MET A 24 -3.77 -0.27 -10.25
N LEU A 25 -4.52 -1.30 -10.64
CA LEU A 25 -3.96 -2.65 -10.82
C LEU A 25 -2.91 -2.69 -11.93
N TYR A 26 -3.14 -1.97 -13.02
CA TYR A 26 -2.21 -1.92 -14.15
C TYR A 26 -0.89 -1.24 -13.76
N PHE A 27 -0.95 -0.10 -13.07
CA PHE A 27 0.24 0.59 -12.57
C PHE A 27 0.98 -0.24 -11.53
N ALA A 28 0.26 -0.90 -10.60
CA ALA A 28 0.87 -1.79 -9.63
C ALA A 28 1.68 -2.91 -10.26
N LYS A 29 1.24 -3.42 -11.43
CA LYS A 29 1.90 -4.49 -12.17
C LYS A 29 3.07 -4.00 -13.03
N ASN A 30 2.89 -2.89 -13.74
CA ASN A 30 3.79 -2.48 -14.83
C ASN A 30 4.65 -1.26 -14.48
N GLY A 31 4.43 -0.66 -13.31
CA GLY A 31 5.03 0.61 -12.93
C GLY A 31 4.37 1.81 -13.59
N PHE A 32 4.44 2.97 -12.93
CA PHE A 32 3.90 4.21 -13.48
C PHE A 32 4.73 4.73 -14.66
N ALA A 33 6.07 4.81 -14.49
CA ALA A 33 6.97 5.39 -15.49
C ALA A 33 6.92 4.64 -16.83
N GLY A 34 6.91 3.31 -16.79
CA GLY A 34 6.89 2.46 -17.99
C GLY A 34 5.52 2.36 -18.67
N THR A 35 4.44 2.83 -18.04
CA THR A 35 3.07 2.69 -18.58
C THR A 35 2.76 3.75 -19.62
N LYS A 36 2.31 3.31 -20.80
CA LYS A 36 1.67 4.16 -21.82
C LYS A 36 0.15 4.12 -21.67
N ILE A 37 -0.51 5.26 -21.79
CA ILE A 37 -1.99 5.34 -21.71
C ILE A 37 -2.67 4.49 -22.79
N SER A 38 -2.06 4.35 -23.96
CA SER A 38 -2.58 3.45 -25.01
C SER A 38 -2.66 2.00 -24.57
N ASP A 39 -1.63 1.51 -23.88
CA ASP A 39 -1.55 0.13 -23.43
C ASP A 39 -2.50 -0.11 -22.23
N LEU A 40 -2.58 0.86 -21.33
CA LEU A 40 -3.57 0.88 -20.26
C LEU A 40 -5.01 0.83 -20.81
N ALA A 41 -5.35 1.70 -21.75
CA ALA A 41 -6.68 1.74 -22.36
C ALA A 41 -7.05 0.41 -23.01
N LYS A 42 -6.08 -0.20 -23.75
CA LYS A 42 -6.24 -1.51 -24.36
C LYS A 42 -6.49 -2.61 -23.30
N SER A 43 -5.79 -2.57 -22.18
CA SER A 43 -5.97 -3.56 -21.09
C SER A 43 -7.35 -3.46 -20.43
N ILE A 44 -7.91 -2.24 -20.33
CA ILE A 44 -9.24 -1.98 -19.78
C ILE A 44 -10.36 -2.32 -20.79
N GLY A 45 -10.00 -2.43 -22.08
CA GLY A 45 -10.95 -2.67 -23.17
C GLY A 45 -11.68 -1.41 -23.64
N ILE A 46 -11.04 -0.23 -23.53
CA ILE A 46 -11.60 1.08 -23.93
C ILE A 46 -10.63 1.80 -24.89
N GLY A 47 -11.14 2.82 -25.59
CA GLY A 47 -10.30 3.71 -26.38
C GLY A 47 -9.45 4.65 -25.51
N GLN A 48 -8.23 4.95 -25.95
CA GLN A 48 -7.36 5.92 -25.26
C GLN A 48 -8.05 7.28 -25.05
N GLY A 49 -8.83 7.75 -26.03
CA GLY A 49 -9.61 8.98 -25.94
C GLY A 49 -10.65 8.93 -24.80
N THR A 50 -11.16 7.73 -24.48
CA THR A 50 -12.09 7.58 -23.36
C THR A 50 -11.42 7.91 -22.01
N ILE A 51 -10.16 7.51 -21.80
CA ILE A 51 -9.42 7.87 -20.57
C ILE A 51 -9.30 9.39 -20.48
N TYR A 52 -8.95 10.06 -21.57
CA TYR A 52 -8.79 11.52 -21.60
C TYR A 52 -10.10 12.31 -21.45
N LEU A 53 -11.28 11.67 -21.59
CA LEU A 53 -12.56 12.30 -21.23
C LEU A 53 -12.75 12.44 -19.71
N TYR A 54 -12.03 11.64 -18.91
CA TYR A 54 -12.13 11.59 -17.44
C TYR A 54 -10.93 12.19 -16.73
N PHE A 55 -9.73 12.05 -17.30
CA PHE A 55 -8.45 12.41 -16.70
C PHE A 55 -7.60 13.19 -17.70
N LYS A 56 -7.05 14.33 -17.28
CA LYS A 56 -6.30 15.26 -18.15
C LYS A 56 -4.97 14.67 -18.63
N SER A 57 -4.35 13.83 -17.80
CA SER A 57 -3.06 13.19 -18.09
C SER A 57 -2.93 11.86 -17.35
N LYS A 58 -1.84 11.14 -17.61
CA LYS A 58 -1.47 9.94 -16.85
C LYS A 58 -1.19 10.27 -15.37
N GLU A 59 -0.56 11.39 -15.15
CA GLU A 59 -0.24 11.94 -13.82
C GLU A 59 -1.51 12.30 -13.06
N ASP A 60 -2.50 12.93 -13.70
CA ASP A 60 -3.80 13.27 -13.13
C ASP A 60 -4.54 12.00 -12.67
N LEU A 61 -4.58 10.97 -13.54
CA LEU A 61 -5.14 9.66 -13.21
C LEU A 61 -4.42 9.00 -12.01
N PHE A 62 -3.09 9.05 -12.01
CA PHE A 62 -2.26 8.46 -10.95
C PHE A 62 -2.45 9.19 -9.62
N ASN A 63 -2.41 10.52 -9.62
CA ASN A 63 -2.63 11.33 -8.43
C ASN A 63 -4.02 11.10 -7.84
N GLU A 64 -5.02 10.91 -8.69
CA GLU A 64 -6.36 10.63 -8.22
C GLU A 64 -6.49 9.23 -7.60
N ILE A 65 -5.84 8.22 -8.17
CA ILE A 65 -5.74 6.90 -7.55
C ILE A 65 -5.16 7.04 -6.14
N PHE A 66 -4.05 7.76 -5.97
CA PHE A 66 -3.45 7.98 -4.65
C PHE A 66 -4.38 8.75 -3.70
N SER A 67 -5.08 9.77 -4.18
CA SER A 67 -6.00 10.55 -3.34
C SER A 67 -7.21 9.75 -2.85
N LEU A 68 -7.69 8.80 -3.64
CA LEU A 68 -8.77 7.89 -3.23
C LEU A 68 -8.31 6.86 -2.20
N ILE A 69 -7.07 6.43 -2.31
CA ILE A 69 -6.51 5.37 -1.48
C ILE A 69 -5.96 5.95 -0.18
N ASP A 70 -5.23 7.06 -0.26
CA ASP A 70 -4.69 7.78 0.90
C ASP A 70 -5.55 9.00 1.25
N ASN A 71 -6.84 8.80 1.47
CA ASN A 71 -7.65 9.83 2.16
C ASN A 71 -7.22 10.00 3.64
N GLY A 72 -5.98 9.65 3.97
CA GLY A 72 -5.33 9.78 5.28
C GLY A 72 -5.83 8.80 6.35
N LYS A 73 -6.84 7.98 6.06
CA LYS A 73 -7.46 7.12 7.09
C LYS A 73 -6.52 6.06 7.63
N GLU A 74 -5.80 5.36 6.75
CA GLU A 74 -4.92 4.27 7.18
C GLU A 74 -3.63 4.82 7.82
N THR A 75 -3.08 5.88 7.27
CA THR A 75 -1.96 6.63 7.87
C THR A 75 -2.35 7.17 9.25
N HIS A 76 -3.56 7.73 9.40
CA HIS A 76 -4.06 8.21 10.68
C HIS A 76 -4.20 7.08 11.71
N LYS A 77 -4.70 5.90 11.32
CA LYS A 77 -4.78 4.72 12.21
C LYS A 77 -3.40 4.27 12.69
N LEU A 78 -2.39 4.25 11.80
CA LEU A 78 -1.03 3.89 12.18
C LEU A 78 -0.40 4.93 13.12
N LYS A 79 -0.63 6.23 12.86
CA LYS A 79 -0.22 7.32 13.76
C LYS A 79 -0.84 7.14 15.15
N LEU A 80 -2.14 6.88 15.23
CA LEU A 80 -2.83 6.61 16.49
C LEU A 80 -2.23 5.38 17.18
N LEU A 81 -2.04 4.27 16.47
CA LEU A 81 -1.44 3.05 17.02
C LEU A 81 -0.05 3.33 17.61
N ALA A 82 0.79 4.10 16.90
CA ALA A 82 2.11 4.46 17.39
C ALA A 82 2.06 5.26 18.72
N GLY A 83 1.03 6.09 18.91
CA GLY A 83 0.81 6.90 20.11
C GLY A 83 0.12 6.20 21.28
N LEU A 84 -0.44 5.00 21.09
CA LEU A 84 -1.15 4.30 22.18
C LEU A 84 -0.20 3.91 23.34
N PRO A 85 -0.69 3.87 24.60
CA PRO A 85 0.06 3.41 25.75
C PRO A 85 0.13 1.87 25.81
N LEU A 86 0.69 1.27 24.75
CA LEU A 86 0.87 -0.17 24.58
C LEU A 86 2.35 -0.48 24.42
N SER A 87 2.77 -1.71 24.77
CA SER A 87 4.11 -2.18 24.45
C SER A 87 4.33 -2.24 22.93
N ALA A 88 5.58 -2.08 22.50
CA ALA A 88 5.93 -2.18 21.09
C ALA A 88 5.52 -3.54 20.49
N LYS A 89 5.69 -4.64 21.25
CA LYS A 89 5.23 -5.96 20.85
C LYS A 89 3.73 -6.00 20.53
N GLN A 90 2.89 -5.38 21.37
CA GLN A 90 1.44 -5.31 21.13
C GLN A 90 1.11 -4.43 19.91
N LYS A 91 1.85 -3.34 19.71
CA LYS A 91 1.68 -2.47 18.53
C LYS A 91 2.06 -3.18 17.24
N ILE A 92 3.20 -3.89 17.23
CA ILE A 92 3.67 -4.69 16.07
C ILE A 92 2.64 -5.78 15.76
N HIS A 93 2.14 -6.50 16.76
CA HIS A 93 1.10 -7.50 16.57
C HIS A 93 -0.16 -6.92 15.92
N ARG A 94 -0.67 -5.80 16.45
CA ARG A 94 -1.85 -5.14 15.88
C ARG A 94 -1.64 -4.65 14.45
N LEU A 95 -0.46 -4.08 14.16
CA LEU A 95 -0.11 -3.65 12.82
C LEU A 95 -0.05 -4.84 11.86
N SER A 96 0.68 -5.91 12.22
CA SER A 96 0.81 -7.10 11.39
C SER A 96 -0.54 -7.77 11.15
N LYS A 97 -1.38 -7.89 12.18
CA LYS A 97 -2.73 -8.44 12.05
C LYS A 97 -3.59 -7.59 11.12
N PHE A 98 -3.59 -6.26 11.29
CA PHE A 98 -4.34 -5.36 10.43
C PHE A 98 -3.92 -5.49 8.95
N ILE A 99 -2.60 -5.52 8.68
CA ILE A 99 -2.07 -5.67 7.33
C ILE A 99 -2.50 -7.02 6.72
N MET A 100 -2.37 -8.10 7.49
CA MET A 100 -2.74 -9.44 6.99
C MET A 100 -4.24 -9.55 6.71
N ASP A 101 -5.09 -9.07 7.63
CA ASP A 101 -6.54 -9.06 7.45
C ASP A 101 -6.96 -8.25 6.21
N LYS A 102 -6.25 -7.15 5.95
CA LYS A 102 -6.49 -6.31 4.77
C LYS A 102 -5.99 -6.97 3.49
N LEU A 103 -4.75 -7.46 3.46
CA LEU A 103 -4.19 -8.14 2.29
C LEU A 103 -5.03 -9.37 1.88
N GLU A 104 -5.62 -10.09 2.84
CA GLU A 104 -6.46 -11.23 2.52
C GLU A 104 -7.75 -10.83 1.80
N LYS A 105 -8.38 -9.72 2.21
CA LYS A 105 -9.76 -9.36 1.85
C LYS A 105 -9.89 -8.25 0.80
N ASP A 106 -8.83 -7.48 0.57
CA ASP A 106 -8.89 -6.21 -0.13
C ASP A 106 -7.75 -6.13 -1.18
N GLU A 107 -8.11 -6.36 -2.45
CA GLU A 107 -7.15 -6.26 -3.57
C GLU A 107 -6.69 -4.83 -3.80
N ASP A 108 -7.56 -3.85 -3.54
CA ASP A 108 -7.22 -2.44 -3.68
C ASP A 108 -6.16 -2.04 -2.67
N PHE A 109 -6.24 -2.58 -1.44
CA PHE A 109 -5.20 -2.38 -0.43
C PHE A 109 -3.86 -3.01 -0.86
N ALA A 110 -3.88 -4.20 -1.45
CA ALA A 110 -2.66 -4.82 -1.98
C ALA A 110 -2.04 -3.98 -3.12
N ALA A 111 -2.87 -3.46 -4.03
CA ALA A 111 -2.42 -2.58 -5.11
C ALA A 111 -1.85 -1.26 -4.57
N LEU A 112 -2.48 -0.70 -3.54
CA LEU A 112 -1.98 0.48 -2.84
C LEU A 112 -0.58 0.28 -2.27
N ILE A 113 -0.36 -0.82 -1.53
CA ILE A 113 0.96 -1.13 -0.97
C ILE A 113 1.99 -1.23 -2.10
N ALA A 114 1.63 -1.89 -3.21
CA ALA A 114 2.50 -2.03 -4.37
C ALA A 114 2.87 -0.68 -4.99
N LEU A 115 1.89 0.20 -5.18
CA LEU A 115 2.11 1.54 -5.75
C LEU A 115 2.89 2.46 -4.81
N ASN A 116 2.60 2.42 -3.51
CA ASN A 116 3.32 3.23 -2.53
C ASN A 116 4.82 2.88 -2.50
N ALA A 117 5.14 1.58 -2.51
CA ALA A 117 6.53 1.15 -2.55
C ALA A 117 7.25 1.56 -3.85
N GLN A 118 6.57 1.45 -5.01
CA GLN A 118 7.11 1.88 -6.30
C GLN A 118 7.36 3.39 -6.33
N SER A 119 6.41 4.21 -5.86
CA SER A 119 6.56 5.67 -5.83
C SER A 119 7.71 6.13 -4.94
N THR A 120 8.03 5.38 -3.89
CA THR A 120 9.17 5.64 -3.00
C THR A 120 10.50 5.35 -3.70
N LEU A 121 10.53 4.40 -4.64
CA LEU A 121 11.72 4.04 -5.41
C LEU A 121 11.91 4.92 -6.66
N GLU A 122 10.84 5.35 -7.27
CA GLU A 122 10.86 6.26 -8.41
C GLU A 122 11.10 7.71 -7.92
N LYS A 123 12.38 8.09 -7.69
CA LYS A 123 12.79 9.47 -7.40
C LYS A 123 12.63 10.36 -8.65
N ASN A 124 11.44 10.45 -9.21
CA ASN A 124 11.15 11.35 -10.31
C ASN A 124 10.26 12.50 -9.80
N ASP A 125 10.31 13.64 -10.50
CA ASP A 125 9.58 14.90 -10.25
C ASP A 125 8.04 14.76 -10.10
N PHE A 126 7.53 13.55 -10.12
CA PHE A 126 6.14 13.15 -9.92
C PHE A 126 5.88 12.55 -8.52
N ALA A 127 6.78 12.73 -7.56
CA ALA A 127 6.45 12.47 -6.17
C ALA A 127 5.20 13.28 -5.83
N TYR A 128 4.12 12.60 -5.43
CA TYR A 128 2.90 13.22 -4.93
C TYR A 128 3.28 14.40 -4.01
N GLU A 129 2.75 15.62 -4.29
CA GLU A 129 2.94 16.79 -3.42
C GLU A 129 2.43 16.45 -2.02
N GLY A 130 3.29 16.03 -1.14
CA GLY A 130 2.97 15.52 0.21
C GLY A 130 3.74 14.24 0.55
N SER A 131 4.43 13.59 -0.40
CA SER A 131 5.41 12.56 -0.05
C SER A 131 6.62 13.26 0.57
N SER A 132 6.69 13.30 1.91
CA SER A 132 7.98 13.49 2.58
C SER A 132 8.96 12.44 2.02
N ASP A 133 10.26 12.71 2.03
CA ASP A 133 11.33 11.78 1.57
C ASP A 133 11.20 10.35 2.13
N GLN A 134 10.28 10.13 3.08
CA GLN A 134 9.93 8.86 3.67
C GLN A 134 8.44 8.84 4.00
N SER A 135 7.71 7.88 3.44
CA SER A 135 6.29 7.68 3.73
C SER A 135 6.04 7.68 5.25
N ASP A 136 5.00 8.34 5.69
CA ASP A 136 4.53 8.37 7.07
C ASP A 136 4.41 6.96 7.69
N TRP A 137 4.09 5.96 6.89
CA TRP A 137 4.00 4.57 7.33
C TRP A 137 5.34 4.03 7.83
N TYR A 138 6.43 4.32 7.12
CA TYR A 138 7.78 3.94 7.53
C TYR A 138 8.20 4.66 8.81
N GLN A 139 7.92 5.95 8.91
CA GLN A 139 8.24 6.75 10.09
C GLN A 139 7.50 6.28 11.36
N TYR A 140 6.18 6.01 11.25
CA TYR A 140 5.43 5.51 12.42
C TYR A 140 5.83 4.09 12.79
N THR A 141 6.14 3.23 11.82
CA THR A 141 6.67 1.89 12.08
C THR A 141 8.04 1.98 12.75
N ALA A 142 8.93 2.84 12.27
CA ALA A 142 10.24 3.06 12.89
C ALA A 142 10.13 3.57 14.34
N LYS A 143 9.17 4.45 14.66
CA LYS A 143 8.89 4.89 16.04
C LYS A 143 8.46 3.72 16.95
N ILE A 144 7.62 2.81 16.45
CA ILE A 144 7.23 1.60 17.20
C ILE A 144 8.45 0.69 17.41
N ILE A 145 9.30 0.52 16.39
CA ILE A 145 10.52 -0.28 16.47
C ILE A 145 11.49 0.32 17.49
N GLU A 146 11.72 1.64 17.47
CA GLU A 146 12.58 2.34 18.43
C GLU A 146 12.08 2.15 19.87
N GLN A 147 10.77 2.25 20.10
CA GLN A 147 10.16 1.93 21.38
C GLN A 147 10.49 0.50 21.80
N GLY A 148 10.32 -0.47 20.89
CA GLY A 148 10.58 -1.88 21.19
C GLY A 148 12.06 -2.19 21.47
N GLN A 149 12.97 -1.44 20.88
CA GLN A 149 14.41 -1.54 21.18
C GLN A 149 14.70 -1.04 22.60
N LYS A 150 14.07 0.08 23.02
CA LYS A 150 14.14 0.58 24.41
C LYS A 150 13.54 -0.41 25.40
N GLU A 151 12.43 -1.08 25.03
CA GLU A 151 11.78 -2.15 25.79
C GLU A 151 12.53 -3.50 25.71
N LYS A 152 13.60 -3.61 24.92
CA LYS A 152 14.39 -4.83 24.67
C LYS A 152 13.59 -5.98 24.02
N SER A 153 12.43 -5.71 23.46
CA SER A 153 11.54 -6.65 22.80
C SER A 153 11.77 -6.78 21.29
N VAL A 154 12.43 -5.79 20.66
CA VAL A 154 12.72 -5.72 19.23
C VAL A 154 14.22 -5.93 19.00
N VAL A 155 14.60 -6.48 17.85
CA VAL A 155 15.98 -6.71 17.42
C VAL A 155 16.75 -5.38 17.32
N ALA A 156 18.07 -5.43 17.51
CA ALA A 156 18.92 -4.27 17.36
C ALA A 156 19.08 -3.90 15.88
N GLY A 157 19.35 -2.64 15.60
CA GLY A 157 19.59 -2.12 14.25
C GLY A 157 18.98 -0.73 14.06
N SER A 158 19.14 -0.17 12.87
CA SER A 158 18.48 1.08 12.51
C SER A 158 16.95 0.87 12.47
N PRO A 159 16.15 1.63 13.24
CA PRO A 159 14.69 1.49 13.21
C PRO A 159 14.10 1.66 11.81
N MET A 160 14.69 2.57 11.00
CA MET A 160 14.25 2.82 9.65
C MET A 160 14.54 1.66 8.70
N LYS A 161 15.76 1.07 8.76
CA LYS A 161 16.08 -0.12 7.97
C LYS A 161 15.22 -1.33 8.35
N LEU A 162 14.89 -1.48 9.62
CA LEU A 162 13.98 -2.54 10.06
C LEU A 162 12.55 -2.30 9.57
N ALA A 163 12.10 -1.05 9.50
CA ALA A 163 10.84 -0.70 8.85
C ALA A 163 10.88 -1.00 7.35
N ASP A 164 11.99 -0.72 6.65
CA ASP A 164 12.18 -1.08 5.24
C ASP A 164 12.06 -2.60 5.02
N TYR A 165 12.67 -3.42 5.88
CA TYR A 165 12.55 -4.88 5.78
C TYR A 165 11.11 -5.34 5.98
N TYR A 166 10.42 -4.79 6.97
CA TYR A 166 9.04 -5.10 7.27
C TYR A 166 8.11 -4.77 6.09
N TRP A 167 8.18 -3.53 5.59
CA TRP A 167 7.35 -3.08 4.47
C TRP A 167 7.77 -3.71 3.14
N GLY A 168 9.05 -4.02 2.96
CA GLY A 168 9.55 -4.75 1.79
C GLY A 168 8.94 -6.15 1.66
N VAL A 169 8.77 -6.86 2.78
CA VAL A 169 8.08 -8.16 2.80
C VAL A 169 6.59 -7.98 2.53
N VAL A 170 5.93 -7.00 3.14
CA VAL A 170 4.52 -6.68 2.88
C VAL A 170 4.30 -6.36 1.40
N TYR A 171 5.18 -5.55 0.81
CA TYR A 171 5.16 -5.23 -0.63
C TYR A 171 5.28 -6.48 -1.51
N LEU A 172 6.27 -7.35 -1.24
CA LEU A 172 6.44 -8.59 -2.00
C LEU A 172 5.17 -9.45 -1.98
N TYR A 173 4.54 -9.59 -0.82
CA TYR A 173 3.34 -10.40 -0.68
C TYR A 173 2.09 -9.72 -1.26
N SER A 174 2.05 -8.39 -1.32
CA SER A 174 1.04 -7.65 -2.07
C SER A 174 1.12 -7.97 -3.57
N LEU A 175 2.33 -7.99 -4.15
CA LEU A 175 2.53 -8.38 -5.55
C LEU A 175 2.16 -9.86 -5.79
N LYS A 176 2.54 -10.76 -4.87
CA LYS A 176 2.15 -12.17 -4.98
C LYS A 176 0.63 -12.34 -4.94
N LYS A 177 -0.07 -11.64 -4.04
CA LYS A 177 -1.53 -11.64 -3.95
C LYS A 177 -2.17 -11.23 -5.27
N LEU A 178 -1.66 -10.17 -5.91
CA LEU A 178 -2.25 -9.60 -7.12
C LEU A 178 -1.91 -10.39 -8.39
N PHE A 179 -0.70 -10.95 -8.49
CA PHE A 179 -0.15 -11.38 -9.76
C PHE A 179 0.40 -12.81 -9.78
N THR A 180 0.27 -13.56 -8.67
CA THR A 180 0.77 -14.93 -8.58
C THR A 180 -0.38 -15.89 -8.27
N ALA A 181 -0.68 -16.80 -9.20
CA ALA A 181 -1.80 -17.72 -9.07
C ALA A 181 -1.67 -18.71 -7.88
N LYS A 182 -0.44 -19.10 -7.53
CA LYS A 182 -0.15 -20.00 -6.41
C LYS A 182 1.05 -19.48 -5.64
N TYR A 183 0.88 -19.19 -4.36
CA TYR A 183 1.95 -18.81 -3.44
C TYR A 183 1.55 -19.23 -2.01
N GLU A 184 2.53 -19.42 -1.16
CA GLU A 184 2.32 -19.61 0.27
C GLU A 184 2.07 -18.23 0.91
N PRO A 185 0.91 -18.03 1.56
CA PRO A 185 0.62 -16.76 2.21
C PRO A 185 1.56 -16.51 3.40
N ILE A 186 1.95 -15.26 3.58
CA ILE A 186 2.63 -14.83 4.80
C ILE A 186 1.64 -14.79 5.96
N THR A 187 2.12 -15.08 7.16
CA THR A 187 1.33 -15.01 8.39
C THR A 187 1.70 -13.78 9.23
N VAL A 188 0.87 -13.47 10.22
CA VAL A 188 1.18 -12.45 11.24
C VAL A 188 2.51 -12.77 11.94
N HIS A 189 2.73 -14.04 12.26
CA HIS A 189 3.96 -14.49 12.92
C HIS A 189 5.21 -14.28 12.06
N ASP A 190 5.12 -14.48 10.75
CA ASP A 190 6.24 -14.25 9.84
C ASP A 190 6.65 -12.77 9.81
N LEU A 191 5.68 -11.85 9.81
CA LEU A 191 5.97 -10.42 9.91
C LEU A 191 6.58 -10.04 11.26
N GLU A 192 6.05 -10.61 12.34
CA GLU A 192 6.55 -10.35 13.70
C GLU A 192 7.99 -10.82 13.88
N ARG A 193 8.36 -11.98 13.32
CA ARG A 193 9.73 -12.55 13.39
C ARG A 193 10.78 -11.65 12.75
N LEU A 194 10.41 -10.74 11.85
CA LEU A 194 11.33 -9.77 11.28
C LEU A 194 11.82 -8.75 12.33
N LEU A 195 11.01 -8.48 13.33
CA LEU A 195 11.22 -7.39 14.28
C LEU A 195 11.39 -7.86 15.72
N LEU A 196 10.61 -8.85 16.14
CA LEU A 196 10.59 -9.29 17.55
C LEU A 196 11.76 -10.23 17.83
N LYS A 197 12.37 -10.06 18.99
CA LYS A 197 13.30 -11.05 19.53
C LYS A 197 12.52 -12.30 19.89
N ASP A 198 13.04 -13.47 19.51
CA ASP A 198 12.52 -14.72 20.03
C ASP A 198 12.55 -14.66 21.55
N SER A 199 11.42 -14.96 22.17
CA SER A 199 11.42 -15.25 23.60
C SER A 199 12.20 -16.54 23.76
N VAL A 200 13.48 -16.45 24.12
CA VAL A 200 14.29 -17.62 24.51
C VAL A 200 13.47 -18.32 25.60
N LYS A 201 12.90 -19.48 25.25
CA LYS A 201 12.37 -20.37 26.27
C LYS A 201 13.52 -20.71 27.20
N LYS A 202 13.47 -20.23 28.45
CA LYS A 202 14.37 -20.70 29.49
C LYS A 202 14.18 -22.20 29.60
N GLY A 203 15.01 -22.99 28.94
CA GLY A 203 14.91 -24.43 28.98
C GLY A 203 15.81 -25.21 28.03
N ASP A 204 16.53 -24.54 27.11
CA ASP A 204 17.44 -25.20 26.18
C ASP A 204 18.87 -24.68 26.38
N ILE A 205 19.46 -24.95 27.56
CA ILE A 205 20.91 -24.95 27.84
C ILE A 205 21.20 -26.23 28.63
#